data_6fe4f72ee9dae9f279688154a11b2f47
#
_entry.id   6fe4f72ee9dae9f279688154a11b2f47
#
_cell.length_a   1.000
_cell.length_b   1.000
_cell.length_c   1.000
_cell.angle_alpha   90.00
_cell.angle_beta   90.00
_cell.angle_gamma   90.00
#
_symmetry.space_group_name_H-M   'P 1'
#
loop_
_entity.id
_entity.type
_entity.pdbx_description
1 polymer ?
#
loop_
_entity_poly.entity_id
_entity_poly.type
_entity_poly.pdbx_seq_one_letter_code
_entity_poly.pdbx_strand_id
1 'polypeptide(L)'
;MDEHTTGTTPHDGDDGGGIEAFCVRDRVRVVMLSPAPVWTGKGRPATRGECPICGGYVFRLGRTAAHDALPRPPLIQIADAKAKRARLAPDAVYIAYAAPDADFAMQLAADLDRLRMAHWLHDPEPEEVQWAGGVHPALKECGRMVLVASAASAEAADVQAAWRFFRQKHKRVVVALLGEGAPDDLRRAPRFDFTGDYKLAFRGLLAALNERVRE
;
A
#
# COMPACT_ATOMS: atom_id res chain seq x y z
N MET A 1 18.81 -36.63 29.37
CA MET A 1 18.35 -36.96 28.01
C MET A 1 16.93 -36.48 27.92
N ASP A 2 16.73 -35.22 27.61
CA ASP A 2 15.42 -34.59 27.50
C ASP A 2 15.38 -33.82 26.17
N GLU A 3 14.68 -34.43 25.21
CA GLU A 3 14.45 -33.85 23.89
C GLU A 3 13.34 -32.80 24.01
N HIS A 4 13.67 -31.53 23.85
CA HIS A 4 12.72 -30.45 23.65
C HIS A 4 12.37 -30.36 22.16
N THR A 5 11.29 -31.05 21.79
CA THR A 5 10.64 -30.90 20.49
C THR A 5 9.75 -29.65 20.53
N THR A 6 10.21 -28.56 19.95
CA THR A 6 9.35 -27.39 19.67
C THR A 6 8.50 -27.68 18.44
N GLY A 7 7.29 -28.14 18.67
CA GLY A 7 6.27 -28.31 17.63
C GLY A 7 5.72 -26.95 17.19
N THR A 8 6.09 -26.53 15.99
CA THR A 8 5.37 -25.49 15.26
C THR A 8 4.13 -26.13 14.65
N THR A 9 2.98 -25.90 15.25
CA THR A 9 1.69 -26.30 14.68
C THR A 9 1.34 -25.36 13.51
N PRO A 10 1.11 -25.88 12.30
CA PRO A 10 0.42 -25.12 11.28
C PRO A 10 -1.05 -25.04 11.70
N HIS A 11 -1.56 -23.83 11.84
CA HIS A 11 -2.97 -23.58 12.10
C HIS A 11 -3.74 -23.73 10.78
N ASP A 12 -3.96 -24.97 10.36
CA ASP A 12 -4.96 -25.34 9.36
C ASP A 12 -6.31 -25.39 10.08
N GLY A 13 -7.04 -24.28 10.01
CA GLY A 13 -8.43 -24.16 10.45
C GLY A 13 -9.27 -23.70 9.27
N ASP A 14 -9.61 -24.62 8.38
CA ASP A 14 -10.75 -24.48 7.48
C ASP A 14 -12.04 -24.82 8.25
N ASP A 15 -12.37 -23.97 9.19
CA ASP A 15 -13.70 -23.93 9.81
C ASP A 15 -14.53 -22.90 9.03
N GLY A 16 -15.72 -23.28 8.53
CA GLY A 16 -16.66 -22.51 7.73
C GLY A 16 -17.02 -21.06 8.16
N GLY A 17 -16.15 -20.43 8.87
CA GLY A 17 -16.13 -19.02 9.22
C GLY A 17 -15.55 -18.19 8.09
N GLY A 18 -16.30 -17.19 7.62
CA GLY A 18 -15.88 -16.29 6.55
C GLY A 18 -14.54 -15.61 6.85
N ILE A 19 -13.86 -15.15 5.79
CA ILE A 19 -12.54 -14.51 5.92
C ILE A 19 -12.69 -13.14 6.57
N GLU A 20 -12.04 -12.97 7.73
CA GLU A 20 -12.03 -11.70 8.45
C GLU A 20 -10.95 -10.75 7.91
N ALA A 21 -11.30 -9.47 7.85
CA ALA A 21 -10.38 -8.39 7.58
C ALA A 21 -10.72 -7.14 8.41
N PHE A 22 -9.79 -6.24 8.55
CA PHE A 22 -10.01 -4.96 9.20
C PHE A 22 -10.53 -3.94 8.18
N CYS A 23 -11.71 -3.38 8.45
CA CYS A 23 -12.22 -2.25 7.65
C CYS A 23 -11.65 -0.95 8.19
N VAL A 24 -10.80 -0.31 7.43
CA VAL A 24 -10.17 0.97 7.79
C VAL A 24 -11.20 2.10 7.88
N ARG A 25 -12.27 2.06 7.07
CA ARG A 25 -13.30 3.09 7.06
C ARG A 25 -14.19 3.03 8.30
N ASP A 26 -14.60 1.82 8.68
CA ASP A 26 -15.50 1.60 9.80
C ASP A 26 -14.73 1.27 11.10
N ARG A 27 -13.40 1.09 11.01
CA ARG A 27 -12.48 0.83 12.13
C ARG A 27 -12.85 -0.41 12.95
N VAL A 28 -13.39 -1.42 12.27
CA VAL A 28 -13.81 -2.68 12.89
C VAL A 28 -13.33 -3.88 12.06
N ARG A 29 -13.15 -5.03 12.72
CA ARG A 29 -12.99 -6.31 12.03
C ARG A 29 -14.33 -6.76 11.50
N VAL A 30 -14.36 -7.18 10.25
CA VAL A 30 -15.55 -7.66 9.54
C VAL A 30 -15.24 -8.95 8.82
N VAL A 31 -16.23 -9.81 8.71
CA VAL A 31 -16.21 -10.91 7.76
C VAL A 31 -16.49 -10.31 6.38
N MET A 32 -15.53 -10.44 5.47
CA MET A 32 -15.68 -9.83 4.14
C MET A 32 -16.73 -10.56 3.30
N LEU A 33 -17.47 -9.79 2.51
CA LEU A 33 -18.38 -10.31 1.50
C LEU A 33 -17.61 -10.62 0.23
N SER A 34 -18.03 -11.69 -0.48
CA SER A 34 -17.47 -12.08 -1.77
C SER A 34 -15.93 -12.13 -1.77
N PRO A 35 -15.30 -12.89 -0.85
CA PRO A 35 -13.86 -12.98 -0.78
C PRO A 35 -13.30 -13.59 -2.07
N ALA A 36 -12.35 -12.92 -2.69
CA ALA A 36 -11.66 -13.39 -3.89
C ALA A 36 -10.14 -13.39 -3.66
N PRO A 37 -9.44 -14.47 -4.02
CA PRO A 37 -7.99 -14.50 -3.96
C PRO A 37 -7.44 -13.54 -5.01
N VAL A 38 -6.44 -12.77 -4.62
CA VAL A 38 -5.76 -11.83 -5.50
C VAL A 38 -4.26 -11.89 -5.27
N TRP A 39 -3.48 -11.51 -6.26
CA TRP A 39 -2.06 -11.27 -6.11
C TRP A 39 -1.82 -9.77 -6.05
N THR A 40 -1.06 -9.32 -5.06
CA THR A 40 -0.57 -7.93 -5.04
C THR A 40 0.35 -7.68 -6.23
N GLY A 41 0.62 -6.44 -6.56
CA GLY A 41 1.49 -6.07 -7.68
C GLY A 41 2.89 -6.71 -7.66
N LYS A 42 3.34 -7.19 -6.49
CA LYS A 42 4.59 -7.95 -6.32
C LYS A 42 4.39 -9.46 -6.15
N GLY A 43 3.23 -9.97 -6.52
CA GLY A 43 2.94 -11.39 -6.45
C GLY A 43 2.84 -11.94 -5.04
N ARG A 44 2.55 -11.11 -4.03
CA ARG A 44 2.18 -11.57 -2.70
C ARG A 44 0.72 -11.98 -2.68
N PRO A 45 0.36 -13.11 -2.06
CA PRO A 45 -1.02 -13.55 -1.97
C PRO A 45 -1.80 -12.65 -1.00
N ALA A 46 -3.01 -12.28 -1.39
CA ALA A 46 -3.97 -11.57 -0.55
C ALA A 46 -5.39 -12.00 -0.90
N THR A 47 -6.33 -11.84 0.01
CA THR A 47 -7.75 -11.97 -0.27
C THR A 47 -8.39 -10.60 -0.22
N ARG A 48 -9.15 -10.26 -1.25
CA ARG A 48 -9.95 -9.03 -1.33
C ARG A 48 -11.41 -9.38 -1.21
N GLY A 49 -12.17 -8.61 -0.45
CA GLY A 49 -13.62 -8.69 -0.36
C GLY A 49 -14.23 -7.33 -0.12
N GLU A 50 -15.52 -7.29 0.17
CA GLU A 50 -16.26 -6.07 0.48
C GLU A 50 -16.64 -6.02 1.96
N CYS A 51 -16.56 -4.85 2.56
CA CYS A 51 -17.05 -4.62 3.91
C CYS A 51 -18.58 -4.63 3.90
N PRO A 52 -19.24 -5.43 4.75
CA PRO A 52 -20.69 -5.48 4.81
C PRO A 52 -21.33 -4.17 5.34
N ILE A 53 -20.54 -3.32 6.00
CA ILE A 53 -21.03 -2.07 6.62
C ILE A 53 -20.96 -0.93 5.61
N CYS A 54 -19.80 -0.68 5.00
CA CYS A 54 -19.61 0.51 4.13
C CYS A 54 -19.48 0.18 2.64
N GLY A 55 -19.51 -1.10 2.24
CA GLY A 55 -19.33 -1.53 0.85
C GLY A 55 -17.92 -1.23 0.29
N GLY A 56 -16.97 -0.83 1.13
CA GLY A 56 -15.60 -0.61 0.75
C GLY A 56 -14.82 -1.92 0.60
N TYR A 57 -13.75 -1.92 -0.19
CA TYR A 57 -12.87 -3.08 -0.23
C TYR A 57 -12.11 -3.23 1.08
N VAL A 58 -12.02 -4.48 1.53
CA VAL A 58 -11.16 -4.90 2.63
C VAL A 58 -10.20 -5.97 2.12
N PHE A 59 -9.03 -6.03 2.72
CA PHE A 59 -7.97 -6.94 2.30
C PHE A 59 -7.44 -7.72 3.49
N ARG A 60 -7.06 -8.96 3.24
CA ARG A 60 -6.29 -9.78 4.16
C ARG A 60 -5.07 -10.31 3.43
N LEU A 61 -3.89 -10.01 3.91
CA LEU A 61 -2.64 -10.59 3.40
C LEU A 61 -2.54 -12.04 3.87
N GLY A 62 -2.02 -12.88 3.00
CA GLY A 62 -1.80 -14.30 3.26
C GLY A 62 -2.28 -15.19 2.13
N ARG A 63 -1.67 -16.39 2.04
CA ARG A 63 -2.04 -17.43 1.08
C ARG A 63 -3.23 -18.22 1.62
N THR A 64 -4.16 -18.54 0.75
CA THR A 64 -5.26 -19.47 0.99
C THR A 64 -5.23 -20.54 -0.08
N ALA A 65 -5.92 -21.67 0.12
CA ALA A 65 -6.02 -22.74 -0.90
C ALA A 65 -6.56 -22.22 -2.25
N ALA A 66 -7.41 -21.20 -2.23
CA ALA A 66 -7.95 -20.60 -3.45
C ALA A 66 -6.86 -19.93 -4.33
N HIS A 67 -5.68 -19.59 -3.80
CA HIS A 67 -4.57 -19.08 -4.60
C HIS A 67 -3.88 -20.16 -5.42
N ASP A 68 -4.09 -21.46 -5.14
CA ASP A 68 -3.45 -22.54 -5.87
C ASP A 68 -4.06 -22.69 -7.29
N ALA A 69 -5.33 -22.30 -7.43
CA ALA A 69 -6.02 -22.26 -8.72
C ALA A 69 -5.80 -20.95 -9.50
N LEU A 70 -5.20 -19.92 -8.85
CA LEU A 70 -5.01 -18.61 -9.45
C LEU A 70 -3.57 -18.49 -10.00
N PRO A 71 -3.37 -18.33 -11.33
CA PRO A 71 -2.03 -18.18 -11.87
C PRO A 71 -1.33 -16.99 -11.22
N ARG A 72 -0.17 -17.25 -10.61
CA ARG A 72 0.65 -16.20 -10.03
C ARG A 72 1.16 -15.30 -11.16
N PRO A 73 0.97 -13.97 -11.08
CA PRO A 73 1.56 -13.09 -12.08
C PRO A 73 3.08 -13.27 -12.09
N PRO A 74 3.72 -13.20 -13.26
CA PRO A 74 5.17 -13.31 -13.34
C PRO A 74 5.78 -12.23 -12.43
N LEU A 75 6.65 -12.68 -11.53
CA LEU A 75 7.49 -11.75 -10.75
C LEU A 75 8.26 -10.90 -11.76
N ILE A 76 8.10 -9.60 -11.70
CA ILE A 76 8.94 -8.69 -12.47
C ILE A 76 10.34 -8.81 -11.87
N GLN A 77 11.11 -9.77 -12.37
CA GLN A 77 12.53 -9.87 -12.03
C GLN A 77 13.24 -8.69 -12.68
N ILE A 78 14.06 -8.02 -11.92
CA ILE A 78 14.86 -6.85 -12.36
C ILE A 78 15.83 -7.24 -13.49
N ALA A 79 16.15 -8.54 -13.62
CA ALA A 79 16.94 -9.07 -14.73
C ALA A 79 16.30 -8.78 -16.11
N ASP A 80 14.97 -8.62 -16.19
CA ASP A 80 14.26 -8.25 -17.40
C ASP A 80 14.12 -6.72 -17.60
N ALA A 81 15.02 -5.93 -17.03
CA ALA A 81 15.07 -4.48 -17.20
C ALA A 81 15.17 -4.00 -18.67
N LYS A 82 15.33 -4.90 -19.63
CA LYS A 82 15.18 -4.67 -21.06
C LYS A 82 13.74 -4.83 -21.57
N ALA A 83 12.85 -5.50 -20.83
CA ALA A 83 11.43 -5.49 -21.16
C ALA A 83 10.93 -4.05 -20.93
N LYS A 84 10.45 -3.40 -22.00
CA LYS A 84 9.88 -2.06 -21.94
C LYS A 84 8.65 -2.09 -21.04
N ARG A 85 8.86 -1.92 -19.73
CA ARG A 85 7.74 -1.67 -18.82
C ARG A 85 7.02 -0.41 -19.32
N ALA A 86 5.70 -0.48 -19.43
CA ALA A 86 4.91 0.71 -19.70
C ALA A 86 5.24 1.78 -18.65
N ARG A 87 5.61 2.97 -19.10
CA ARG A 87 5.83 4.10 -18.19
C ARG A 87 4.54 4.42 -17.47
N LEU A 88 4.66 4.74 -16.19
CA LEU A 88 3.53 5.27 -15.45
C LEU A 88 3.13 6.64 -16.03
N ALA A 89 1.85 6.96 -15.94
CA ALA A 89 1.37 8.28 -16.31
C ALA A 89 2.12 9.34 -15.49
N PRO A 90 2.50 10.50 -16.08
CA PRO A 90 3.24 11.54 -15.36
C PRO A 90 2.51 12.06 -14.12
N ASP A 91 1.21 11.91 -14.08
CA ASP A 91 0.34 12.27 -12.98
C ASP A 91 0.02 11.10 -12.04
N ALA A 92 0.65 9.93 -12.23
CA ALA A 92 0.50 8.81 -11.33
C ALA A 92 0.94 9.17 -9.91
N VAL A 93 0.23 8.58 -8.94
CA VAL A 93 0.44 8.80 -7.51
C VAL A 93 1.30 7.68 -6.94
N TYR A 94 2.43 8.01 -6.35
CA TYR A 94 3.24 7.07 -5.58
C TYR A 94 2.71 7.00 -4.15
N ILE A 95 2.30 5.83 -3.68
CA ILE A 95 1.83 5.61 -2.31
C ILE A 95 2.97 5.01 -1.52
N ALA A 96 3.59 5.79 -0.63
CA ALA A 96 4.64 5.35 0.27
C ALA A 96 4.04 4.97 1.63
N TYR A 97 4.34 3.77 2.12
CA TYR A 97 3.82 3.26 3.38
C TYR A 97 4.79 2.25 3.99
N ALA A 98 4.74 2.07 5.31
CA ALA A 98 5.45 1.01 6.01
C ALA A 98 4.63 -0.29 6.04
N ALA A 99 5.29 -1.43 6.22
CA ALA A 99 4.63 -2.74 6.20
C ALA A 99 3.39 -2.87 7.12
N PRO A 100 3.38 -2.33 8.36
CA PRO A 100 2.20 -2.36 9.22
C PRO A 100 0.99 -1.60 8.67
N ASP A 101 1.21 -0.62 7.77
CA ASP A 101 0.17 0.23 7.20
C ASP A 101 -0.39 -0.32 5.86
N ALA A 102 -0.02 -1.54 5.49
CA ALA A 102 -0.33 -2.13 4.19
C ALA A 102 -1.85 -2.19 3.90
N ASP A 103 -2.66 -2.53 4.90
CA ASP A 103 -4.12 -2.63 4.73
C ASP A 103 -4.72 -1.26 4.37
N PHE A 104 -4.26 -0.21 5.03
CA PHE A 104 -4.67 1.15 4.69
C PHE A 104 -4.20 1.57 3.29
N ALA A 105 -2.94 1.29 2.96
CA ALA A 105 -2.38 1.65 1.66
C ALA A 105 -3.10 0.94 0.50
N MET A 106 -3.45 -0.34 0.66
CA MET A 106 -4.24 -1.10 -0.31
C MET A 106 -5.67 -0.57 -0.44
N GLN A 107 -6.31 -0.19 0.68
CA GLN A 107 -7.63 0.43 0.66
C GLN A 107 -7.60 1.76 -0.09
N LEU A 108 -6.61 2.60 0.20
CA LEU A 108 -6.41 3.88 -0.47
C LEU A 108 -6.18 3.68 -1.98
N ALA A 109 -5.34 2.71 -2.36
CA ALA A 109 -5.09 2.38 -3.75
C ALA A 109 -6.37 1.93 -4.48
N ALA A 110 -7.19 1.08 -3.85
CA ALA A 110 -8.46 0.64 -4.42
C ALA A 110 -9.44 1.79 -4.61
N ASP A 111 -9.43 2.78 -3.71
CA ASP A 111 -10.28 3.97 -3.85
C ASP A 111 -9.79 4.90 -4.96
N LEU A 112 -8.48 5.02 -5.17
CA LEU A 112 -7.90 5.73 -6.31
C LEU A 112 -8.22 5.02 -7.64
N ASP A 113 -8.21 3.68 -7.68
CA ASP A 113 -8.61 2.88 -8.84
C ASP A 113 -10.06 3.14 -9.24
N ARG A 114 -10.97 3.21 -8.27
CA ARG A 114 -12.39 3.55 -8.53
C ARG A 114 -12.56 4.89 -9.22
N LEU A 115 -11.63 5.82 -8.96
CA LEU A 115 -11.58 7.14 -9.59
C LEU A 115 -10.72 7.18 -10.85
N ARG A 116 -10.21 6.02 -11.29
CA ARG A 116 -9.31 5.88 -12.45
C ARG A 116 -8.03 6.73 -12.33
N MET A 117 -7.58 6.95 -11.10
CA MET A 117 -6.31 7.63 -10.85
C MET A 117 -5.18 6.61 -10.88
N ALA A 118 -4.27 6.77 -11.82
CA ALA A 118 -3.07 5.95 -11.90
C ALA A 118 -2.25 6.07 -10.61
N HIS A 119 -1.84 4.95 -10.05
CA HIS A 119 -1.04 4.93 -8.83
C HIS A 119 -0.01 3.81 -8.83
N TRP A 120 0.94 3.89 -7.92
CA TRP A 120 1.94 2.89 -7.64
C TRP A 120 2.06 2.71 -6.13
N LEU A 121 1.83 1.49 -5.64
CA LEU A 121 2.09 1.15 -4.24
C LEU A 121 3.58 0.91 -4.04
N HIS A 122 4.17 1.67 -3.10
CA HIS A 122 5.49 1.35 -2.59
C HIS A 122 5.38 0.05 -1.81
N ASP A 123 6.13 -0.93 -2.23
CA ASP A 123 6.20 -2.20 -1.54
C ASP A 123 7.64 -2.34 -1.03
N PRO A 124 7.86 -2.53 0.28
CA PRO A 124 9.20 -2.72 0.80
C PRO A 124 9.89 -3.85 0.05
N GLU A 125 10.99 -3.52 -0.61
CA GLU A 125 11.75 -4.51 -1.38
C GLU A 125 12.67 -5.31 -0.47
N PRO A 126 12.96 -6.58 -0.84
CA PRO A 126 14.04 -7.33 -0.19
C PRO A 126 15.35 -6.52 -0.29
N GLU A 127 16.14 -6.53 0.77
CA GLU A 127 17.43 -5.79 0.85
C GLU A 127 18.41 -6.10 -0.30
N GLU A 128 18.21 -7.24 -0.97
CA GLU A 128 19.07 -7.73 -2.07
C GLU A 128 18.81 -7.01 -3.40
N VAL A 129 17.75 -6.21 -3.50
CA VAL A 129 17.38 -5.56 -4.75
C VAL A 129 18.07 -4.21 -4.89
N GLN A 130 19.15 -4.16 -5.65
CA GLN A 130 19.80 -2.91 -6.02
C GLN A 130 19.26 -2.37 -7.35
N TRP A 131 18.65 -1.19 -7.30
CA TRP A 131 18.20 -0.50 -8.50
C TRP A 131 19.36 0.18 -9.23
N ALA A 132 19.39 0.06 -10.56
CA ALA A 132 20.35 0.81 -11.36
C ALA A 132 20.21 2.31 -11.08
N GLY A 133 21.25 2.88 -10.43
CA GLY A 133 21.24 4.27 -9.97
C GLY A 133 20.52 4.53 -8.64
N GLY A 134 20.32 3.47 -7.82
CA GLY A 134 19.90 3.58 -6.41
C GLY A 134 18.46 4.06 -6.19
N VAL A 135 17.63 4.21 -7.25
CA VAL A 135 16.27 4.77 -7.12
C VAL A 135 15.28 3.96 -7.94
N HIS A 136 14.21 3.52 -7.29
CA HIS A 136 13.12 2.79 -7.95
C HIS A 136 12.54 3.60 -9.12
N PRO A 137 12.34 2.99 -10.32
CA PRO A 137 11.83 3.71 -11.49
C PRO A 137 10.51 4.45 -11.25
N ALA A 138 9.58 3.87 -10.48
CA ALA A 138 8.31 4.51 -10.16
C ALA A 138 8.48 5.85 -9.41
N LEU A 139 9.50 6.00 -8.56
CA LEU A 139 9.83 7.28 -7.91
C LEU A 139 10.17 8.37 -8.94
N LYS A 140 10.83 7.99 -10.04
CA LYS A 140 11.18 8.91 -11.13
C LYS A 140 9.96 9.26 -11.97
N GLU A 141 9.09 8.31 -12.24
CA GLU A 141 7.96 8.42 -13.16
C GLU A 141 6.73 9.08 -12.52
N CYS A 142 6.40 8.75 -11.26
CA CYS A 142 5.27 9.36 -10.56
C CYS A 142 5.51 10.86 -10.31
N GLY A 143 4.51 11.67 -10.62
CA GLY A 143 4.56 13.13 -10.40
C GLY A 143 4.13 13.55 -9.01
N ARG A 144 3.37 12.70 -8.31
CA ARG A 144 2.75 12.99 -7.02
C ARG A 144 2.99 11.83 -6.06
N MET A 145 3.01 12.12 -4.76
CA MET A 145 3.13 11.11 -3.71
C MET A 145 2.05 11.30 -2.65
N VAL A 146 1.51 10.19 -2.18
CA VAL A 146 0.86 10.11 -0.87
C VAL A 146 1.82 9.40 0.09
N LEU A 147 2.22 10.09 1.13
CA LEU A 147 2.95 9.51 2.25
C LEU A 147 1.95 9.08 3.31
N VAL A 148 1.85 7.80 3.57
CA VAL A 148 1.12 7.26 4.72
C VAL A 148 2.00 7.44 5.95
N ALA A 149 1.65 8.41 6.80
CA ALA A 149 2.44 8.78 7.97
C ALA A 149 1.90 8.09 9.22
N SER A 150 2.73 7.26 9.81
CA SER A 150 2.53 6.53 11.06
C SER A 150 3.85 6.46 11.82
N ALA A 151 3.83 5.99 13.06
CA ALA A 151 5.06 5.72 13.82
C ALA A 151 5.98 4.74 13.05
N ALA A 152 5.41 3.70 12.42
CA ALA A 152 6.17 2.73 11.63
C ALA A 152 6.82 3.36 10.40
N SER A 153 6.10 4.22 9.68
CA SER A 153 6.64 4.90 8.48
C SER A 153 7.74 5.91 8.82
N ALA A 154 7.72 6.47 10.03
CA ALA A 154 8.77 7.38 10.50
C ALA A 154 10.12 6.65 10.69
N GLU A 155 10.10 5.34 11.00
CA GLU A 155 11.29 4.52 11.20
C GLU A 155 11.74 3.78 9.93
N ALA A 156 10.85 3.61 8.95
CA ALA A 156 11.13 2.88 7.72
C ALA A 156 12.08 3.66 6.79
N ALA A 157 13.30 3.16 6.62
CA ALA A 157 14.36 3.82 5.85
C ALA A 157 14.00 4.00 4.37
N ASP A 158 13.32 3.03 3.77
CA ASP A 158 12.85 3.03 2.39
C ASP A 158 11.75 4.09 2.17
N VAL A 159 10.81 4.21 3.10
CA VAL A 159 9.78 5.26 3.09
C VAL A 159 10.42 6.64 3.22
N GLN A 160 11.39 6.78 4.13
CA GLN A 160 12.14 8.02 4.29
C GLN A 160 12.91 8.39 3.02
N ALA A 161 13.57 7.43 2.38
CA ALA A 161 14.28 7.66 1.13
C ALA A 161 13.32 8.10 0.01
N ALA A 162 12.13 7.50 -0.07
CA ALA A 162 11.12 7.81 -1.07
C ALA A 162 10.63 9.27 -0.97
N TRP A 163 10.17 9.72 0.21
CA TRP A 163 9.67 11.08 0.32
C TRP A 163 10.78 12.14 0.23
N ARG A 164 12.00 11.86 0.70
CA ARG A 164 13.17 12.74 0.51
C ARG A 164 13.49 12.92 -0.97
N PHE A 165 13.42 11.85 -1.76
CA PHE A 165 13.59 11.93 -3.21
C PHE A 165 12.56 12.85 -3.86
N PHE A 166 11.26 12.71 -3.52
CA PHE A 166 10.21 13.57 -4.03
C PHE A 166 10.45 15.04 -3.70
N ARG A 167 10.85 15.31 -2.45
CA ARG A 167 11.18 16.65 -2.00
C ARG A 167 12.37 17.26 -2.76
N GLN A 168 13.46 16.50 -2.93
CA GLN A 168 14.64 16.94 -3.69
C GLN A 168 14.30 17.26 -5.17
N LYS A 169 13.32 16.57 -5.72
CA LYS A 169 12.84 16.78 -7.09
C LYS A 169 11.70 17.80 -7.20
N HIS A 170 11.38 18.49 -6.11
CA HIS A 170 10.26 19.45 -6.05
C HIS A 170 8.92 18.85 -6.49
N LYS A 171 8.76 17.53 -6.33
CA LYS A 171 7.51 16.84 -6.64
C LYS A 171 6.52 17.00 -5.48
N ARG A 172 5.24 16.92 -5.80
CA ARG A 172 4.17 17.07 -4.82
C ARG A 172 4.13 15.89 -3.86
N VAL A 173 4.10 16.21 -2.57
CA VAL A 173 3.87 15.25 -1.48
C VAL A 173 2.61 15.66 -0.74
N VAL A 174 1.68 14.73 -0.54
CA VAL A 174 0.49 14.87 0.29
C VAL A 174 0.60 13.83 1.41
N VAL A 175 0.26 14.20 2.63
CA VAL A 175 0.44 13.34 3.81
C VAL A 175 -0.93 12.81 4.27
N ALA A 176 -1.06 11.49 4.32
CA ALA A 176 -2.17 10.80 4.96
C ALA A 176 -1.74 10.39 6.37
N LEU A 177 -2.30 11.03 7.40
CA LEU A 177 -1.95 10.78 8.80
C LEU A 177 -2.75 9.59 9.34
N LEU A 178 -2.04 8.58 9.86
CA LEU A 178 -2.62 7.47 10.64
C LEU A 178 -2.32 7.59 12.14
N GLY A 179 -1.88 8.77 12.58
CA GLY A 179 -1.46 9.09 13.93
C GLY A 179 -0.23 9.99 13.91
N GLU A 180 0.65 9.79 14.87
CA GLU A 180 1.94 10.47 14.94
C GLU A 180 2.93 9.86 13.92
N GLY A 181 3.97 10.61 13.54
CA GLY A 181 5.05 10.10 12.67
C GLY A 181 5.22 10.90 11.36
N ALA A 182 4.46 11.98 11.17
CA ALA A 182 4.68 12.86 10.02
C ALA A 182 6.02 13.59 10.14
N PRO A 183 6.91 13.53 9.11
CA PRO A 183 8.18 14.21 9.14
C PRO A 183 8.02 15.74 9.28
N ASP A 184 8.82 16.36 10.15
CA ASP A 184 8.84 17.83 10.32
C ASP A 184 9.17 18.56 9.02
N ASP A 185 10.02 17.96 8.22
CA ASP A 185 10.39 18.44 6.90
C ASP A 185 9.21 18.59 5.93
N LEU A 186 8.12 17.88 6.18
CA LEU A 186 6.88 17.93 5.41
C LEU A 186 5.78 18.74 6.11
N ARG A 187 6.09 19.55 7.14
CA ARG A 187 5.10 20.35 7.89
C ARG A 187 4.28 21.33 7.03
N ARG A 188 4.80 21.72 5.87
CA ARG A 188 4.12 22.59 4.89
C ARG A 188 3.33 21.80 3.82
N ALA A 189 3.48 20.48 3.76
CA ALA A 189 2.74 19.65 2.84
C ALA A 189 1.27 19.55 3.29
N PRO A 190 0.31 19.45 2.35
CA PRO A 190 -1.09 19.17 2.69
C PRO A 190 -1.18 17.89 3.51
N ARG A 191 -1.94 17.93 4.62
CA ARG A 191 -2.08 16.82 5.56
C ARG A 191 -3.55 16.53 5.80
N PHE A 192 -3.90 15.24 5.81
CA PHE A 192 -5.27 14.78 6.03
C PHE A 192 -5.25 13.68 7.09
N ASP A 193 -6.06 13.88 8.11
CA ASP A 193 -6.16 12.97 9.25
C ASP A 193 -7.15 11.84 8.95
N PHE A 194 -6.61 10.64 8.78
CA PHE A 194 -7.36 9.40 8.57
C PHE A 194 -7.65 8.66 9.88
N THR A 195 -7.28 9.23 11.03
CA THR A 195 -7.68 8.67 12.33
C THR A 195 -9.14 8.94 12.66
N GLY A 196 -9.75 9.92 12.00
CA GLY A 196 -11.16 10.30 12.11
C GLY A 196 -12.03 9.80 10.96
N ASP A 197 -12.75 10.73 10.32
CA ASP A 197 -13.64 10.42 9.18
C ASP A 197 -12.81 10.20 7.89
N TYR A 198 -12.72 8.94 7.49
CA TYR A 198 -12.03 8.54 6.26
C TYR A 198 -12.55 9.27 5.02
N LYS A 199 -13.88 9.39 4.86
CA LYS A 199 -14.50 9.98 3.65
C LYS A 199 -14.16 11.46 3.53
N LEU A 200 -14.16 12.17 4.66
CA LEU A 200 -13.80 13.58 4.70
C LEU A 200 -12.31 13.76 4.39
N ALA A 201 -11.44 12.98 5.04
CA ALA A 201 -10.00 13.01 4.81
C ALA A 201 -9.65 12.65 3.36
N PHE A 202 -10.26 11.59 2.80
CA PHE A 202 -10.02 11.16 1.42
C PHE A 202 -10.45 12.21 0.41
N ARG A 203 -11.58 12.88 0.63
CA ARG A 203 -12.04 13.98 -0.24
C ARG A 203 -11.04 15.15 -0.25
N GLY A 204 -10.53 15.52 0.92
CA GLY A 204 -9.50 16.54 1.04
C GLY A 204 -8.20 16.14 0.35
N LEU A 205 -7.75 14.89 0.56
CA LEU A 205 -6.57 14.32 -0.09
C LEU A 205 -6.69 14.37 -1.62
N LEU A 206 -7.83 13.98 -2.18
CA LEU A 206 -8.09 14.05 -3.62
C LEU A 206 -8.02 15.48 -4.15
N ALA A 207 -8.63 16.44 -3.45
CA ALA A 207 -8.56 17.85 -3.83
C ALA A 207 -7.09 18.31 -3.88
N ALA A 208 -6.31 17.97 -2.85
CA ALA A 208 -4.90 18.30 -2.82
C ALA A 208 -4.08 17.61 -3.91
N LEU A 209 -4.37 16.35 -4.26
CA LEU A 209 -3.70 15.68 -5.37
C LEU A 209 -4.01 16.32 -6.73
N ASN A 210 -5.20 16.87 -6.91
CA ASN A 210 -5.65 17.45 -8.18
C ASN A 210 -5.29 18.94 -8.34
N GLU A 211 -4.88 19.62 -7.28
CA GLU A 211 -4.36 20.98 -7.42
C GLU A 211 -3.12 20.97 -8.30
N ARG A 212 -3.11 21.81 -9.33
CA ARG A 212 -1.91 22.03 -10.14
C ARG A 212 -0.85 22.75 -9.29
N VAL A 213 0.39 22.27 -9.35
CA VAL A 213 1.51 23.05 -8.82
C VAL A 213 1.51 24.38 -9.60
N ARG A 214 1.22 25.47 -8.90
CA ARG A 214 1.42 26.80 -9.49
C ARG A 214 2.94 26.98 -9.62
N GLU A 215 3.40 27.03 -10.84
CA GLU A 215 4.77 27.44 -11.18
C GLU A 215 5.06 28.85 -10.65
#